data_2da5453bad919505297ec544f92e87ca
#
_entry.id   2da5453bad919505297ec544f92e87ca
#
_cell.length_a   1.000
_cell.length_b   1.000
_cell.length_c   1.000
_cell.angle_alpha   90.00
_cell.angle_beta   90.00
_cell.angle_gamma   90.00
#
_symmetry.space_group_name_H-M   'P 1'
#
loop_
_entity.id
_entity.type
_entity.pdbx_description
1 polymer ?
#
loop_
_entity_poly.entity_id
_entity_poly.type
_entity_poly.pdbx_seq_one_letter_code
_entity_poly.pdbx_strand_id
1 'polypeptide(L)'
;DTQIEVETLAKKAGMDPELIQHVDVRDEAEIENFVKAVHQKAGKVDFIFHSVAYGNHRVMCSKAPGSQDEPTDFLDIPFEDFMDSFNISTFSLLRICKACRPFLNPGASVLAMTYNASQRVLPAYGGMAINKAALENLTQYLAHHLADTDIRVNALSAGLVMTTSAAGIAGVRKLRKLSRQVSPLGNVKARDVADAALYYFSDLSKKVTGNIHYIDGGINMMGTAGNEDT
;
A
#
# COMPACT_ATOMS: atom_id res chain seq x y z
N ASP A 1 14.63 -13.88 6.72
CA ASP A 1 15.29 -13.01 5.75
C ASP A 1 14.31 -12.70 4.63
N THR A 2 13.82 -11.47 4.55
CA THR A 2 12.73 -11.05 3.64
C THR A 2 13.07 -11.32 2.17
N GLN A 3 14.33 -11.19 1.79
CA GLN A 3 14.79 -11.45 0.42
C GLN A 3 14.62 -12.93 0.03
N ILE A 4 14.98 -13.86 0.92
CA ILE A 4 14.84 -15.31 0.69
C ILE A 4 13.36 -15.70 0.55
N GLU A 5 12.48 -15.08 1.33
CA GLU A 5 11.03 -15.30 1.21
C GLU A 5 10.48 -14.79 -0.13
N VAL A 6 10.87 -13.58 -0.56
CA VAL A 6 10.48 -13.01 -1.85
C VAL A 6 10.98 -13.86 -3.02
N GLU A 7 12.24 -14.25 -3.02
CA GLU A 7 12.81 -15.13 -4.05
C GLU A 7 12.12 -16.50 -4.10
N THR A 8 11.77 -17.06 -2.94
CA THR A 8 11.06 -18.33 -2.86
C THR A 8 9.65 -18.23 -3.43
N LEU A 9 8.93 -17.17 -3.11
CA LEU A 9 7.58 -16.91 -3.64
C LEU A 9 7.62 -16.64 -5.14
N ALA A 10 8.58 -15.88 -5.60
CA ALA A 10 8.77 -15.58 -7.01
C ALA A 10 9.08 -16.82 -7.85
N LYS A 11 9.96 -17.70 -7.36
CA LYS A 11 10.24 -19.01 -7.99
C LYS A 11 8.98 -19.88 -8.08
N LYS A 12 8.16 -19.92 -7.01
CA LYS A 12 6.87 -20.64 -7.01
C LYS A 12 5.87 -20.06 -8.00
N ALA A 13 5.91 -18.74 -8.22
CA ALA A 13 5.07 -18.04 -9.17
C ALA A 13 5.59 -18.11 -10.63
N GLY A 14 6.74 -18.75 -10.88
CA GLY A 14 7.35 -18.81 -12.20
C GLY A 14 7.96 -17.47 -12.65
N MET A 15 8.25 -16.57 -11.71
CA MET A 15 8.90 -15.29 -12.03
C MET A 15 10.39 -15.49 -12.33
N ASP A 16 10.91 -14.66 -13.23
CA ASP A 16 12.33 -14.60 -13.51
C ASP A 16 13.10 -14.02 -12.30
N PRO A 17 14.03 -14.77 -11.70
CA PRO A 17 14.78 -14.31 -10.54
C PRO A 17 15.60 -13.03 -10.79
N GLU A 18 16.04 -12.79 -12.02
CA GLU A 18 16.82 -11.59 -12.38
C GLU A 18 15.99 -10.29 -12.33
N LEU A 19 14.66 -10.40 -12.32
CA LEU A 19 13.74 -9.28 -12.15
C LEU A 19 13.40 -9.01 -10.68
N ILE A 20 13.96 -9.78 -9.73
CA ILE A 20 13.80 -9.57 -8.31
C ILE A 20 15.00 -8.77 -7.82
N GLN A 21 14.80 -7.49 -7.58
CA GLN A 21 15.86 -6.58 -7.17
C GLN A 21 15.48 -5.81 -5.92
N HIS A 22 16.47 -5.54 -5.08
CA HIS A 22 16.35 -4.54 -4.02
C HIS A 22 16.44 -3.16 -4.65
N VAL A 23 15.46 -2.30 -4.36
CA VAL A 23 15.39 -0.91 -4.87
C VAL A 23 15.01 0.00 -3.71
N ASP A 24 15.86 0.97 -3.40
CA ASP A 24 15.47 2.05 -2.49
C ASP A 24 14.55 3.03 -3.25
N VAL A 25 13.29 3.05 -2.86
CA VAL A 25 12.28 3.92 -3.51
C VAL A 25 12.49 5.41 -3.25
N ARG A 26 13.47 5.78 -2.42
CA ARG A 26 13.92 7.17 -2.23
C ARG A 26 14.94 7.59 -3.28
N ASP A 27 15.63 6.64 -3.91
CA ASP A 27 16.65 6.89 -4.93
C ASP A 27 16.04 6.80 -6.34
N GLU A 28 15.95 7.95 -7.02
CA GLU A 28 15.42 8.02 -8.38
C GLU A 28 16.26 7.20 -9.38
N ALA A 29 17.58 7.15 -9.20
CA ALA A 29 18.47 6.43 -10.11
C ALA A 29 18.31 4.90 -9.97
N GLU A 30 18.13 4.40 -8.74
CA GLU A 30 17.84 2.98 -8.52
C GLU A 30 16.50 2.59 -9.17
N ILE A 31 15.45 3.41 -8.97
CA ILE A 31 14.14 3.18 -9.60
C ILE A 31 14.26 3.17 -11.14
N GLU A 32 14.92 4.16 -11.72
CA GLU A 32 15.10 4.24 -13.18
C GLU A 32 15.89 3.06 -13.73
N ASN A 33 16.97 2.64 -13.07
CA ASN A 33 17.77 1.50 -13.48
C ASN A 33 16.98 0.20 -13.43
N PHE A 34 16.20 0.00 -12.37
CA PHE A 34 15.30 -1.15 -12.25
C PHE A 34 14.26 -1.18 -13.37
N VAL A 35 13.58 -0.05 -13.63
CA VAL A 35 12.55 0.04 -14.68
C VAL A 35 13.16 -0.22 -16.06
N LYS A 36 14.36 0.31 -16.34
CA LYS A 36 15.09 0.03 -17.58
C LYS A 36 15.44 -1.45 -17.73
N ALA A 37 15.90 -2.10 -16.66
CA ALA A 37 16.19 -3.53 -16.66
C ALA A 37 14.93 -4.37 -16.93
N VAL A 38 13.80 -4.04 -16.30
CA VAL A 38 12.52 -4.69 -16.58
C VAL A 38 12.11 -4.50 -18.04
N HIS A 39 12.21 -3.27 -18.57
CA HIS A 39 11.87 -2.99 -19.96
C HIS A 39 12.75 -3.77 -20.96
N GLN A 40 14.05 -3.82 -20.72
CA GLN A 40 14.99 -4.57 -21.58
C GLN A 40 14.67 -6.06 -21.64
N LYS A 41 14.19 -6.62 -20.53
CA LYS A 41 13.96 -8.07 -20.40
C LYS A 41 12.52 -8.48 -20.74
N ALA A 42 11.54 -7.71 -20.32
CA ALA A 42 10.12 -8.05 -20.42
C ALA A 42 9.34 -7.13 -21.39
N GLY A 43 9.96 -6.06 -21.90
CA GLY A 43 9.28 -5.10 -22.76
C GLY A 43 8.47 -4.07 -21.98
N LYS A 44 7.38 -3.58 -22.56
CA LYS A 44 6.49 -2.62 -21.91
C LYS A 44 5.69 -3.26 -20.79
N VAL A 45 5.30 -2.43 -19.82
CA VAL A 45 4.62 -2.82 -18.58
C VAL A 45 3.13 -2.52 -18.69
N ASP A 46 2.30 -3.48 -18.29
CA ASP A 46 0.84 -3.36 -18.26
C ASP A 46 0.32 -3.01 -16.86
N PHE A 47 1.06 -3.41 -15.80
CA PHE A 47 0.59 -3.25 -14.43
C PHE A 47 1.70 -2.75 -13.50
N ILE A 48 1.33 -1.84 -12.62
CA ILE A 48 2.14 -1.43 -11.47
C ILE A 48 1.32 -1.68 -10.21
N PHE A 49 1.87 -2.46 -9.27
CA PHE A 49 1.29 -2.64 -7.95
C PHE A 49 2.18 -2.01 -6.90
N HIS A 50 1.81 -0.82 -6.43
CA HIS A 50 2.54 -0.12 -5.39
C HIS A 50 2.06 -0.55 -4.01
N SER A 51 2.82 -1.44 -3.37
CA SER A 51 2.56 -1.93 -2.01
C SER A 51 3.71 -1.61 -1.08
N VAL A 52 4.16 -0.35 -1.10
CA VAL A 52 5.30 0.15 -0.33
C VAL A 52 4.80 1.05 0.79
N ALA A 53 5.28 0.82 2.00
CA ALA A 53 5.03 1.69 3.15
C ALA A 53 6.10 1.49 4.22
N TYR A 54 6.48 2.58 4.88
CA TYR A 54 7.39 2.58 6.01
C TYR A 54 6.98 3.65 7.02
N GLY A 55 6.97 3.28 8.28
CA GLY A 55 6.85 4.21 9.41
C GLY A 55 7.51 3.60 10.63
N ASN A 56 8.47 4.33 11.21
CA ASN A 56 9.06 3.92 12.47
C ASN A 56 8.05 4.09 13.62
N HIS A 57 8.41 3.62 14.82
CA HIS A 57 7.53 3.67 15.99
C HIS A 57 7.13 5.10 16.40
N ARG A 58 7.97 6.10 16.13
CA ARG A 58 7.69 7.52 16.43
C ARG A 58 6.60 8.07 15.50
N VAL A 59 6.71 7.82 14.21
CA VAL A 59 5.67 8.19 13.22
C VAL A 59 4.36 7.45 13.48
N MET A 60 4.46 6.19 13.89
CA MET A 60 3.29 5.36 14.21
C MET A 60 2.64 5.72 15.56
N CYS A 61 3.24 6.58 16.38
CA CYS A 61 2.80 6.86 17.76
C CYS A 61 2.61 5.56 18.56
N SER A 62 3.58 4.67 18.46
CA SER A 62 3.55 3.34 19.08
C SER A 62 4.82 3.08 19.89
N LYS A 63 4.78 2.11 20.79
CA LYS A 63 5.98 1.68 21.52
C LYS A 63 6.97 1.02 20.56
N ALA A 64 8.25 1.35 20.72
CA ALA A 64 9.30 0.60 20.04
C ALA A 64 9.30 -0.87 20.52
N PRO A 65 9.57 -1.84 19.64
CA PRO A 65 9.66 -3.23 20.04
C PRO A 65 10.68 -3.44 21.17
N GLY A 66 10.24 -4.03 22.27
CA GLY A 66 11.09 -4.30 23.45
C GLY A 66 11.40 -3.09 24.34
N SER A 67 10.94 -1.88 24.01
CA SER A 67 11.12 -0.69 24.85
C SER A 67 10.07 -0.63 25.97
N GLN A 68 10.50 -0.02 27.10
CA GLN A 68 9.61 0.38 28.19
C GLN A 68 9.15 1.84 28.04
N ASP A 69 9.70 2.58 27.08
CA ASP A 69 9.37 3.98 26.86
C ASP A 69 7.90 4.14 26.45
N GLU A 70 7.31 5.28 26.80
CA GLU A 70 5.96 5.61 26.34
C GLU A 70 5.98 5.87 24.83
N PRO A 71 4.84 5.63 24.14
CA PRO A 71 4.71 6.00 22.73
C PRO A 71 4.96 7.49 22.52
N THR A 72 5.52 7.85 21.36
CA THR A 72 5.62 9.26 20.95
C THR A 72 4.22 9.88 20.90
N ASP A 73 4.04 11.04 21.53
CA ASP A 73 2.81 11.82 21.37
C ASP A 73 2.66 12.24 19.91
N PHE A 74 1.43 12.31 19.43
CA PHE A 74 1.16 12.70 18.04
C PHE A 74 1.67 14.10 17.71
N LEU A 75 1.62 15.03 18.67
CA LEU A 75 2.10 16.41 18.50
C LEU A 75 3.63 16.51 18.49
N ASP A 76 4.33 15.47 18.96
CA ASP A 76 5.79 15.43 19.08
C ASP A 76 6.43 14.53 18.00
N ILE A 77 5.67 14.14 16.94
CA ILE A 77 6.26 13.40 15.83
C ILE A 77 7.42 14.22 15.23
N PRO A 78 8.66 13.67 15.18
CA PRO A 78 9.78 14.39 14.59
C PRO A 78 9.56 14.61 13.10
N PHE A 79 9.79 15.82 12.64
CA PHE A 79 9.59 16.22 11.24
C PHE A 79 10.36 15.33 10.26
N GLU A 80 11.61 15.03 10.56
CA GLU A 80 12.48 14.21 9.70
C GLU A 80 11.94 12.78 9.56
N ASP A 81 11.45 12.18 10.63
CA ASP A 81 10.83 10.84 10.58
C ASP A 81 9.56 10.84 9.77
N PHE A 82 8.72 11.89 9.94
CA PHE A 82 7.52 12.04 9.16
C PHE A 82 7.84 12.18 7.67
N MET A 83 8.81 13.01 7.32
CA MET A 83 9.23 13.22 5.93
C MET A 83 9.85 11.97 5.30
N ASP A 84 10.66 11.20 6.03
CA ASP A 84 11.17 9.92 5.55
C ASP A 84 10.03 8.92 5.29
N SER A 85 9.10 8.82 6.22
CA SER A 85 7.90 7.99 6.06
C SER A 85 7.04 8.43 4.87
N PHE A 86 6.82 9.72 4.68
CA PHE A 86 6.09 10.29 3.54
C PHE A 86 6.80 9.99 2.22
N ASN A 87 8.10 10.19 2.19
CA ASN A 87 8.96 9.96 1.04
C ASN A 87 8.87 8.51 0.53
N ILE A 88 8.88 7.54 1.46
CA ILE A 88 8.78 6.12 1.14
C ILE A 88 7.33 5.70 0.85
N SER A 89 6.37 6.11 1.68
CA SER A 89 5.02 5.55 1.66
C SER A 89 4.09 6.23 0.65
N THR A 90 4.40 7.48 0.25
CA THR A 90 3.54 8.29 -0.60
C THR A 90 4.26 8.75 -1.86
N PHE A 91 5.36 9.50 -1.70
CA PHE A 91 6.03 10.14 -2.83
C PHE A 91 6.70 9.14 -3.78
N SER A 92 7.04 7.95 -3.29
CA SER A 92 7.56 6.85 -4.10
C SER A 92 6.61 6.44 -5.24
N LEU A 93 5.28 6.51 -5.04
CA LEU A 93 4.32 6.25 -6.11
C LEU A 93 4.50 7.21 -7.29
N LEU A 94 4.70 8.50 -7.00
CA LEU A 94 4.94 9.51 -8.04
C LEU A 94 6.25 9.23 -8.80
N ARG A 95 7.34 8.91 -8.09
CA ARG A 95 8.64 8.57 -8.70
C ARG A 95 8.53 7.33 -9.59
N ILE A 96 7.90 6.27 -9.09
CA ILE A 96 7.69 5.03 -9.86
C ILE A 96 6.86 5.31 -11.11
N CYS A 97 5.76 6.05 -11.00
CA CYS A 97 4.95 6.43 -12.18
C CYS A 97 5.76 7.27 -13.17
N LYS A 98 6.58 8.23 -12.70
CA LYS A 98 7.48 9.05 -13.54
C LYS A 98 8.45 8.15 -14.30
N ALA A 99 9.13 7.25 -13.63
CA ALA A 99 10.12 6.36 -14.24
C ALA A 99 9.48 5.35 -15.21
N CYS A 100 8.32 4.80 -14.87
CA CYS A 100 7.62 3.81 -15.69
C CYS A 100 6.90 4.44 -16.90
N ARG A 101 6.51 5.71 -16.85
CA ARG A 101 5.66 6.35 -17.89
C ARG A 101 6.10 6.08 -19.32
N PRO A 102 7.39 6.13 -19.70
CA PRO A 102 7.83 5.85 -21.07
C PRO A 102 7.65 4.39 -21.50
N PHE A 103 7.53 3.51 -20.54
CA PHE A 103 7.52 2.05 -20.73
C PHE A 103 6.15 1.40 -20.44
N LEU A 104 5.13 2.21 -20.13
CA LEU A 104 3.77 1.70 -19.95
C LEU A 104 3.08 1.49 -21.30
N ASN A 105 2.30 0.42 -21.39
CA ASN A 105 1.38 0.22 -22.49
C ASN A 105 0.16 1.18 -22.40
N PRO A 106 -0.43 1.61 -23.51
CA PRO A 106 -1.76 2.23 -23.47
C PRO A 106 -2.75 1.29 -22.79
N GLY A 107 -3.59 1.81 -21.88
CA GLY A 107 -4.50 1.01 -21.08
C GLY A 107 -3.88 0.37 -19.83
N ALA A 108 -2.61 0.61 -19.55
CA ALA A 108 -1.97 0.10 -18.34
C ALA A 108 -2.68 0.55 -17.05
N SER A 109 -2.49 -0.24 -15.99
CA SER A 109 -3.15 -0.02 -14.71
C SER A 109 -2.14 0.11 -13.57
N VAL A 110 -2.22 1.21 -12.83
CA VAL A 110 -1.47 1.46 -11.60
C VAL A 110 -2.40 1.28 -10.42
N LEU A 111 -1.99 0.48 -9.44
CA LEU A 111 -2.77 0.19 -8.25
C LEU A 111 -1.93 0.41 -7.01
N ALA A 112 -2.37 1.29 -6.10
CA ALA A 112 -1.69 1.57 -4.84
C ALA A 112 -2.41 0.93 -3.66
N MET A 113 -1.65 0.55 -2.61
CA MET A 113 -2.22 0.05 -1.36
C MET A 113 -2.38 1.16 -0.34
N THR A 114 -3.62 1.45 0.04
CA THR A 114 -3.97 2.37 1.14
C THR A 114 -4.64 1.64 2.30
N TYR A 115 -5.07 2.38 3.29
CA TYR A 115 -5.71 1.86 4.49
C TYR A 115 -6.73 2.85 5.05
N ASN A 116 -7.81 2.35 5.61
CA ASN A 116 -8.92 3.16 6.14
C ASN A 116 -8.51 4.18 7.23
N ALA A 117 -7.29 4.10 7.76
CA ALA A 117 -6.71 5.12 8.63
C ALA A 117 -6.60 6.50 7.96
N SER A 118 -6.64 6.58 6.63
CA SER A 118 -6.76 7.84 5.87
C SER A 118 -8.05 8.61 6.16
N GLN A 119 -9.11 7.90 6.56
CA GLN A 119 -10.48 8.43 6.76
C GLN A 119 -10.96 8.28 8.22
N ARG A 120 -10.31 7.48 9.03
CA ARG A 120 -10.69 7.17 10.41
C ARG A 120 -9.48 7.21 11.32
N VAL A 121 -9.65 7.72 12.53
CA VAL A 121 -8.59 7.71 13.54
C VAL A 121 -8.41 6.29 14.06
N LEU A 122 -7.22 5.75 13.83
CA LEU A 122 -6.79 4.47 14.38
C LEU A 122 -5.62 4.70 15.34
N PRO A 123 -5.76 4.34 16.62
CA PRO A 123 -4.66 4.41 17.58
C PRO A 123 -3.43 3.62 17.07
N ALA A 124 -2.23 4.11 17.35
CA ALA A 124 -0.96 3.55 16.90
C ALA A 124 -0.78 3.49 15.37
N TYR A 125 -1.40 4.43 14.63
CA TYR A 125 -1.17 4.61 13.20
C TYR A 125 -0.72 6.04 12.83
N GLY A 126 -0.79 6.99 13.76
CA GLY A 126 -0.21 8.34 13.78
C GLY A 126 0.00 9.01 12.43
N GLY A 127 1.23 9.41 12.16
CA GLY A 127 1.63 10.10 10.93
C GLY A 127 1.45 9.25 9.66
N MET A 128 1.46 7.90 9.77
CA MET A 128 1.18 7.03 8.63
C MET A 128 -0.25 7.22 8.09
N ALA A 129 -1.22 7.59 8.92
CA ALA A 129 -2.57 7.91 8.49
C ALA A 129 -2.60 9.10 7.52
N ILE A 130 -1.80 10.13 7.82
CA ILE A 130 -1.63 11.31 6.95
C ILE A 130 -1.00 10.89 5.62
N ASN A 131 0.02 10.03 5.65
CA ASN A 131 0.66 9.51 4.44
C ASN A 131 -0.33 8.74 3.57
N LYS A 132 -1.24 7.95 4.15
CA LYS A 132 -2.27 7.23 3.39
C LYS A 132 -3.31 8.18 2.80
N ALA A 133 -3.72 9.24 3.50
CA ALA A 133 -4.60 10.27 2.94
C ALA A 133 -3.94 11.00 1.76
N ALA A 134 -2.66 11.35 1.90
CA ALA A 134 -1.90 11.94 0.81
C ALA A 134 -1.72 11.00 -0.39
N LEU A 135 -1.52 9.69 -0.15
CA LEU A 135 -1.43 8.67 -1.20
C LEU A 135 -2.75 8.55 -1.99
N GLU A 136 -3.90 8.61 -1.30
CA GLU A 136 -5.22 8.59 -1.94
C GLU A 136 -5.43 9.82 -2.82
N ASN A 137 -5.08 11.01 -2.33
CA ASN A 137 -5.13 12.23 -3.13
C ASN A 137 -4.17 12.18 -4.32
N LEU A 138 -2.93 11.74 -4.10
CA LEU A 138 -1.94 11.54 -5.18
C LEU A 138 -2.45 10.57 -6.25
N THR A 139 -3.15 9.50 -5.87
CA THR A 139 -3.79 8.56 -6.79
C THR A 139 -4.76 9.27 -7.74
N GLN A 140 -5.58 10.20 -7.24
CA GLN A 140 -6.52 10.96 -8.05
C GLN A 140 -5.82 11.92 -9.02
N TYR A 141 -4.77 12.62 -8.57
CA TYR A 141 -3.98 13.49 -9.45
C TYR A 141 -3.23 12.70 -10.53
N LEU A 142 -2.65 11.55 -10.19
CA LEU A 142 -2.01 10.67 -11.18
C LEU A 142 -3.03 10.12 -12.17
N ALA A 143 -4.22 9.76 -11.73
CA ALA A 143 -5.32 9.31 -12.60
C ALA A 143 -5.68 10.38 -13.64
N HIS A 144 -5.76 11.64 -13.22
CA HIS A 144 -6.01 12.76 -14.13
C HIS A 144 -4.85 12.97 -15.12
N HIS A 145 -3.60 13.03 -14.62
CA HIS A 145 -2.44 13.37 -15.44
C HIS A 145 -1.97 12.25 -16.38
N LEU A 146 -2.40 11.01 -16.18
CA LEU A 146 -2.06 9.88 -17.03
C LEU A 146 -3.21 9.44 -17.96
N ALA A 147 -4.37 10.08 -17.85
CA ALA A 147 -5.57 9.73 -18.61
C ALA A 147 -5.41 9.88 -20.13
N ASP A 148 -4.64 10.87 -20.60
CA ASP A 148 -4.38 11.10 -22.01
C ASP A 148 -3.67 9.93 -22.72
N THR A 149 -3.05 9.05 -21.92
CA THR A 149 -2.40 7.82 -22.41
C THR A 149 -3.19 6.56 -22.08
N ASP A 150 -4.48 6.68 -21.70
CA ASP A 150 -5.38 5.62 -21.26
C ASP A 150 -4.88 4.85 -20.02
N ILE A 151 -3.88 5.37 -19.30
CA ILE A 151 -3.36 4.75 -18.08
C ILE A 151 -4.33 5.06 -16.92
N ARG A 152 -4.72 4.02 -16.21
CA ARG A 152 -5.62 4.09 -15.06
C ARG A 152 -4.84 4.02 -13.76
N VAL A 153 -5.22 4.83 -12.77
CA VAL A 153 -4.58 4.82 -11.45
C VAL A 153 -5.66 4.75 -10.38
N ASN A 154 -5.60 3.73 -9.53
CA ASN A 154 -6.57 3.48 -8.46
C ASN A 154 -5.85 3.07 -7.16
N ALA A 155 -6.58 3.02 -6.06
CA ALA A 155 -6.06 2.50 -4.80
C ALA A 155 -7.01 1.46 -4.19
N LEU A 156 -6.44 0.44 -3.54
CA LEU A 156 -7.16 -0.51 -2.69
C LEU A 156 -6.95 -0.15 -1.23
N SER A 157 -8.02 0.12 -0.52
CA SER A 157 -8.05 0.25 0.93
C SER A 157 -8.41 -1.11 1.53
N ALA A 158 -7.38 -1.88 1.86
CA ALA A 158 -7.58 -3.22 2.41
C ALA A 158 -7.87 -3.16 3.91
N GLY A 159 -8.67 -4.10 4.40
CA GLY A 159 -8.76 -4.38 5.83
C GLY A 159 -7.44 -4.91 6.39
N LEU A 160 -7.39 -5.21 7.68
CA LEU A 160 -6.18 -5.69 8.34
C LEU A 160 -5.82 -7.11 7.87
N VAL A 161 -4.91 -7.19 6.92
CA VAL A 161 -4.28 -8.44 6.47
C VAL A 161 -3.02 -8.69 7.30
N MET A 162 -2.86 -9.89 7.85
CA MET A 162 -1.67 -10.28 8.61
C MET A 162 -0.51 -10.56 7.66
N THR A 163 0.30 -9.54 7.44
CA THR A 163 1.58 -9.59 6.71
C THR A 163 2.74 -9.43 7.69
N THR A 164 3.97 -9.65 7.23
CA THR A 164 5.20 -9.37 8.00
C THR A 164 5.21 -7.91 8.47
N SER A 165 4.87 -6.96 7.59
CA SER A 165 4.76 -5.53 7.92
C SER A 165 3.68 -5.26 8.97
N ALA A 166 2.51 -5.89 8.86
CA ALA A 166 1.43 -5.73 9.82
C ALA A 166 1.81 -6.30 11.20
N ALA A 167 2.61 -7.37 11.26
CA ALA A 167 3.10 -7.95 12.51
C ALA A 167 3.97 -6.97 13.33
N GLY A 168 4.60 -5.99 12.69
CA GLY A 168 5.35 -4.91 13.33
C GLY A 168 4.48 -3.82 13.99
N ILE A 169 3.17 -3.79 13.74
CA ILE A 169 2.26 -2.81 14.33
C ILE A 169 1.95 -3.20 15.79
N ALA A 170 2.21 -2.27 16.71
CA ALA A 170 1.91 -2.50 18.12
C ALA A 170 0.41 -2.80 18.31
N GLY A 171 0.11 -3.89 19.05
CA GLY A 171 -1.26 -4.28 19.33
C GLY A 171 -2.05 -4.87 18.15
N VAL A 172 -1.39 -5.23 17.05
CA VAL A 172 -2.03 -5.75 15.82
C VAL A 172 -2.97 -6.93 16.07
N ARG A 173 -2.64 -7.83 17.02
CA ARG A 173 -3.52 -8.97 17.37
C ARG A 173 -4.85 -8.51 17.99
N LYS A 174 -4.79 -7.49 18.86
CA LYS A 174 -5.99 -6.88 19.45
C LYS A 174 -6.81 -6.16 18.37
N LEU A 175 -6.14 -5.39 17.53
CA LEU A 175 -6.77 -4.71 16.41
C LEU A 175 -7.47 -5.68 15.47
N ARG A 176 -6.84 -6.83 15.15
CA ARG A 176 -7.44 -7.88 14.33
C ARG A 176 -8.69 -8.51 14.97
N LYS A 177 -8.66 -8.71 16.29
CA LYS A 177 -9.85 -9.23 17.02
C LYS A 177 -11.00 -8.23 16.94
N LEU A 178 -10.73 -6.94 17.18
CA LEU A 178 -11.72 -5.87 17.06
C LEU A 178 -12.25 -5.74 15.63
N SER A 179 -11.37 -5.76 14.64
CA SER A 179 -11.74 -5.72 13.23
C SER A 179 -12.71 -6.86 12.87
N ARG A 180 -12.46 -8.06 13.38
CA ARG A 180 -13.36 -9.22 13.16
C ARG A 180 -14.76 -9.02 13.76
N GLN A 181 -14.86 -8.35 14.91
CA GLN A 181 -16.14 -8.08 15.56
C GLN A 181 -16.94 -6.98 14.87
N VAL A 182 -16.24 -6.01 14.27
CA VAL A 182 -16.86 -4.85 13.62
C VAL A 182 -17.19 -5.13 12.15
N SER A 183 -16.35 -5.90 11.46
CA SER A 183 -16.48 -6.12 10.02
C SER A 183 -17.61 -7.12 9.71
N PRO A 184 -18.66 -6.72 8.97
CA PRO A 184 -19.79 -7.60 8.62
C PRO A 184 -19.42 -8.90 7.93
N LEU A 185 -18.40 -8.88 7.06
CA LEU A 185 -17.90 -10.06 6.34
C LEU A 185 -16.67 -10.69 7.01
N GLY A 186 -16.28 -10.18 8.19
CA GLY A 186 -15.10 -10.64 8.91
C GLY A 186 -13.78 -10.10 8.34
N ASN A 187 -12.67 -10.66 8.85
CA ASN A 187 -11.33 -10.21 8.45
C ASN A 187 -10.97 -10.62 7.03
N VAL A 188 -10.36 -9.70 6.31
CA VAL A 188 -9.84 -9.88 4.96
C VAL A 188 -8.58 -10.75 4.96
N LYS A 189 -8.40 -11.53 3.91
CA LYS A 189 -7.20 -12.31 3.61
C LYS A 189 -6.46 -11.69 2.43
N ALA A 190 -5.18 -12.00 2.29
CA ALA A 190 -4.38 -11.54 1.14
C ALA A 190 -5.01 -11.96 -0.20
N ARG A 191 -5.67 -13.12 -0.26
CA ARG A 191 -6.37 -13.59 -1.47
C ARG A 191 -7.52 -12.66 -1.88
N ASP A 192 -8.29 -12.14 -0.92
CA ASP A 192 -9.42 -11.24 -1.21
C ASP A 192 -8.92 -9.92 -1.85
N VAL A 193 -7.76 -9.44 -1.37
CA VAL A 193 -7.09 -8.26 -1.95
C VAL A 193 -6.54 -8.56 -3.35
N ALA A 194 -5.98 -9.75 -3.56
CA ALA A 194 -5.46 -10.18 -4.85
C ALA A 194 -6.57 -10.30 -5.90
N ASP A 195 -7.72 -10.86 -5.52
CA ASP A 195 -8.88 -11.00 -6.43
C ASP A 195 -9.41 -9.60 -6.86
N ALA A 196 -9.43 -8.62 -5.95
CA ALA A 196 -9.75 -7.23 -6.28
C ALA A 196 -8.67 -6.59 -7.19
N ALA A 197 -7.39 -6.87 -6.94
CA ALA A 197 -6.31 -6.38 -7.80
C ALA A 197 -6.43 -6.93 -9.23
N LEU A 198 -6.81 -8.20 -9.40
CA LEU A 198 -7.07 -8.80 -10.72
C LEU A 198 -8.18 -8.08 -11.49
N TYR A 199 -9.25 -7.64 -10.81
CA TYR A 199 -10.26 -6.80 -11.44
C TYR A 199 -9.65 -5.50 -11.99
N TYR A 200 -8.83 -4.79 -11.20
CA TYR A 200 -8.20 -3.54 -11.63
C TYR A 200 -7.15 -3.74 -12.72
N PHE A 201 -6.51 -4.89 -12.79
CA PHE A 201 -5.54 -5.23 -13.84
C PHE A 201 -6.18 -5.82 -15.10
N SER A 202 -7.48 -6.03 -15.11
CA SER A 202 -8.21 -6.54 -16.26
C SER A 202 -8.96 -5.44 -17.03
N ASP A 203 -9.43 -5.77 -18.23
CA ASP A 203 -10.28 -4.92 -19.06
C ASP A 203 -11.66 -4.64 -18.44
N LEU A 204 -12.05 -5.41 -17.43
CA LEU A 204 -13.32 -5.20 -16.70
C LEU A 204 -13.35 -3.82 -16.02
N SER A 205 -12.19 -3.25 -15.71
CA SER A 205 -12.05 -1.95 -15.06
C SER A 205 -11.58 -0.83 -16.01
N LYS A 206 -11.64 -1.01 -17.33
CA LYS A 206 -11.11 -0.06 -18.34
C LYS A 206 -11.64 1.38 -18.25
N LYS A 207 -12.72 1.61 -17.53
CA LYS A 207 -13.28 2.96 -17.29
C LYS A 207 -13.30 3.33 -15.81
N VAL A 208 -12.48 2.64 -14.99
CA VAL A 208 -12.33 2.92 -13.56
C VAL A 208 -10.94 3.51 -13.30
N THR A 209 -10.89 4.79 -12.94
CA THR A 209 -9.66 5.50 -12.57
C THR A 209 -9.95 6.53 -11.47
N GLY A 210 -8.98 6.82 -10.62
CA GLY A 210 -9.11 7.74 -9.49
C GLY A 210 -9.93 7.20 -8.32
N ASN A 211 -10.25 5.90 -8.30
CA ASN A 211 -11.11 5.28 -7.30
C ASN A 211 -10.28 4.79 -6.09
N ILE A 212 -10.87 4.93 -4.91
CA ILE A 212 -10.39 4.30 -3.66
C ILE A 212 -11.39 3.19 -3.32
N HIS A 213 -10.99 1.95 -3.53
CA HIS A 213 -11.86 0.78 -3.37
C HIS A 213 -11.58 0.07 -2.05
N TYR A 214 -12.61 -0.12 -1.24
CA TYR A 214 -12.51 -0.78 0.06
C TYR A 214 -12.65 -2.29 -0.07
N ILE A 215 -11.62 -3.02 0.34
CA ILE A 215 -11.59 -4.48 0.48
C ILE A 215 -11.33 -4.77 1.96
N ASP A 216 -12.31 -4.54 2.81
CA ASP A 216 -12.15 -4.53 4.26
C ASP A 216 -13.28 -5.27 5.01
N GLY A 217 -14.10 -6.02 4.26
CA GLY A 217 -15.22 -6.74 4.81
C GLY A 217 -16.35 -5.83 5.32
N GLY A 218 -16.35 -4.55 4.90
CA GLY A 218 -17.37 -3.56 5.25
C GLY A 218 -17.07 -2.79 6.53
N ILE A 219 -15.88 -2.92 7.11
CA ILE A 219 -15.53 -2.20 8.36
C ILE A 219 -15.55 -0.67 8.18
N ASN A 220 -15.23 -0.17 6.98
CA ASN A 220 -15.19 1.28 6.71
C ASN A 220 -16.53 1.98 6.92
N MET A 221 -17.66 1.29 6.73
CA MET A 221 -19.00 1.83 6.86
C MET A 221 -19.56 1.75 8.28
N MET A 222 -18.90 0.98 9.18
CA MET A 222 -19.40 0.73 10.54
C MET A 222 -19.04 1.87 11.47
N GLY A 223 -20.02 2.34 12.25
CA GLY A 223 -19.83 3.33 13.31
C GLY A 223 -19.40 2.72 14.64
N THR A 224 -19.91 1.53 14.94
CA THR A 224 -19.62 0.79 16.20
C THR A 224 -19.53 -0.70 15.93
N ALA A 225 -18.97 -1.45 16.89
CA ALA A 225 -19.09 -2.90 16.87
C ALA A 225 -20.58 -3.30 16.97
N GLY A 226 -20.98 -4.32 16.21
CA GLY A 226 -22.30 -4.94 16.37
C GLY A 226 -22.41 -5.50 17.79
N ASN A 227 -23.61 -5.50 18.34
CA ASN A 227 -23.86 -6.18 19.62
C ASN A 227 -23.62 -7.68 19.44
N GLU A 228 -22.91 -8.29 20.38
CA GLU A 228 -22.68 -9.75 20.38
C GLU A 228 -24.01 -10.56 20.54
N ASP A 229 -25.11 -9.87 20.83
CA ASP A 229 -26.44 -10.44 21.12
C ASP A 229 -27.46 -10.33 19.95
N THR A 230 -27.01 -10.00 18.70
CA THR A 230 -27.87 -10.03 17.49
C THR A 230 -27.34 -11.06 16.45
#